data_00189e5175f8b96ac60ff71ac191b110
#
_entry.id   00189e5175f8b96ac60ff71ac191b110
#
_cell.length_a   1.000
_cell.length_b   1.000
_cell.length_c   1.000
_cell.angle_alpha   90.00
_cell.angle_beta   90.00
_cell.angle_gamma   90.00
#
_symmetry.space_group_name_H-M   'P 1'
#
loop_
_entity.id
_entity.type
_entity.pdbx_description
1 polymer ?
#
loop_
_entity_poly.entity_id
_entity_poly.type
_entity_poly.pdbx_seq_one_letter_code
_entity_poly.pdbx_strand_id
1 'polypeptide(L)'
;VGSVFQNPRTQFFNTDSDSEIAFGLENQGMPTEELRQRVETTAADLEIQSLRNRSLHALSGGEKQKVAFASVYAMNPDIYLLDEPSSNLDIDAIQDLRKHLKLVKQQGKTILIAEHRLYYLMDVVDRIVYMEQGQIAGIYTPEQFRAIEKDERKRMGLRAVNLHEVHPQFTSPGAAENKILKLQDVGLYYKKQAIVEHINLSAGIGEIIGVVGHNGAGKTTLSRTLCGLHKEAS
;
A
#
# COMPACT_ATOMS: atom_id res chain seq x y z
N VAL A 1 -3.70 19.71 11.75
CA VAL A 1 -3.02 19.02 10.65
C VAL A 1 -2.68 17.60 11.11
N GLY A 2 -3.01 16.59 10.31
CA GLY A 2 -2.65 15.21 10.54
C GLY A 2 -1.75 14.68 9.43
N SER A 3 -0.71 13.92 9.77
CA SER A 3 0.25 13.40 8.79
C SER A 3 0.27 11.87 8.76
N VAL A 4 0.26 11.30 7.56
CA VAL A 4 0.44 9.86 7.31
C VAL A 4 1.73 9.66 6.55
N PHE A 5 2.65 8.91 7.13
CA PHE A 5 4.01 8.73 6.60
C PHE A 5 4.06 7.57 5.59
N GLN A 6 5.02 7.64 4.68
CA GLN A 6 5.31 6.60 3.69
C GLN A 6 5.49 5.21 4.32
N ASN A 7 6.22 5.15 5.43
CA ASN A 7 6.41 3.91 6.19
C ASN A 7 5.57 3.95 7.47
N PRO A 8 4.45 3.22 7.56
CA PRO A 8 3.60 3.25 8.74
C PRO A 8 4.30 2.82 10.03
N ARG A 9 5.35 1.98 9.93
CA ARG A 9 6.12 1.53 11.11
C ARG A 9 6.85 2.66 11.83
N THR A 10 7.22 3.72 11.13
CA THR A 10 7.89 4.87 11.73
C THR A 10 6.93 5.84 12.40
N GLN A 11 5.62 5.64 12.19
CA GLN A 11 4.55 6.43 12.78
C GLN A 11 4.03 5.82 14.09
N PHE A 12 4.16 4.50 14.27
CA PHE A 12 3.56 3.78 15.39
C PHE A 12 4.31 3.99 16.70
N PHE A 13 3.55 4.27 17.76
CA PHE A 13 4.00 4.38 19.13
C PHE A 13 3.55 3.21 20.00
N ASN A 14 2.49 2.50 19.60
CA ASN A 14 1.88 1.42 20.35
C ASN A 14 2.18 0.04 19.75
N THR A 15 1.75 -1.01 20.44
CA THR A 15 1.94 -2.40 20.01
C THR A 15 0.68 -3.04 19.43
N ASP A 16 -0.47 -2.43 19.67
CA ASP A 16 -1.77 -2.88 19.17
C ASP A 16 -2.52 -1.77 18.42
N SER A 17 -3.49 -2.16 17.61
CA SER A 17 -4.21 -1.28 16.70
C SER A 17 -5.13 -0.30 17.41
N ASP A 18 -5.81 -0.71 18.47
CA ASP A 18 -6.78 0.15 19.15
C ASP A 18 -6.07 1.25 19.94
N SER A 19 -4.99 0.92 20.65
CA SER A 19 -4.12 1.89 21.34
C SER A 19 -3.47 2.86 20.34
N GLU A 20 -3.08 2.39 19.16
CA GLU A 20 -2.51 3.26 18.12
C GLU A 20 -3.55 4.26 17.56
N ILE A 21 -4.78 3.82 17.32
CA ILE A 21 -5.86 4.70 16.87
C ILE A 21 -6.22 5.71 17.96
N ALA A 22 -6.18 5.29 19.24
CA ALA A 22 -6.51 6.12 20.41
C ALA A 22 -5.42 7.16 20.73
N PHE A 23 -4.16 6.88 20.39
CA PHE A 23 -2.98 7.62 20.85
C PHE A 23 -3.08 9.15 20.66
N GLY A 24 -3.49 9.59 19.48
CA GLY A 24 -3.65 11.02 19.19
C GLY A 24 -4.77 11.67 20.00
N LEU A 25 -5.84 10.93 20.30
CA LEU A 25 -6.98 11.40 21.09
C LEU A 25 -6.62 11.49 22.57
N GLU A 26 -5.83 10.54 23.09
CA GLU A 26 -5.31 10.57 24.46
C GLU A 26 -4.42 11.80 24.68
N ASN A 27 -3.55 12.10 23.73
CA ASN A 27 -2.70 13.30 23.76
C ASN A 27 -3.51 14.61 23.70
N GLN A 28 -4.73 14.58 23.14
CA GLN A 28 -5.66 15.71 23.17
C GLN A 28 -6.46 15.81 24.47
N GLY A 29 -6.29 14.88 25.41
CA GLY A 29 -7.00 14.81 26.68
C GLY A 29 -8.47 14.41 26.55
N MET A 30 -8.81 13.65 25.51
CA MET A 30 -10.19 13.18 25.29
C MET A 30 -10.63 12.24 26.42
N PRO A 31 -11.85 12.40 27.00
CA PRO A 31 -12.37 11.50 28.01
C PRO A 31 -12.46 10.06 27.52
N THR A 32 -12.18 9.08 28.40
CA THR A 32 -12.06 7.66 28.03
C THR A 32 -13.27 7.12 27.29
N GLU A 33 -14.48 7.52 27.68
CA GLU A 33 -15.71 7.03 27.05
C GLU A 33 -15.88 7.58 25.63
N GLU A 34 -15.61 8.86 25.42
CA GLU A 34 -15.63 9.48 24.10
C GLU A 34 -14.53 8.90 23.18
N LEU A 35 -13.36 8.62 23.77
CA LEU A 35 -12.25 8.00 23.08
C LEU A 35 -12.61 6.61 22.56
N ARG A 36 -13.22 5.76 23.39
CA ARG A 36 -13.68 4.42 22.97
C ARG A 36 -14.68 4.50 21.82
N GLN A 37 -15.67 5.38 21.97
CA GLN A 37 -16.67 5.61 20.93
C GLN A 37 -16.02 6.11 19.64
N ARG A 38 -15.03 6.99 19.74
CA ARG A 38 -14.31 7.53 18.57
C ARG A 38 -13.49 6.46 17.84
N VAL A 39 -12.78 5.59 18.58
CA VAL A 39 -12.06 4.45 18.01
C VAL A 39 -13.03 3.50 17.29
N GLU A 40 -14.18 3.20 17.90
CA GLU A 40 -15.20 2.34 17.30
C GLU A 40 -15.78 2.94 16.02
N THR A 41 -16.17 4.22 16.06
CA THR A 41 -16.67 4.95 14.89
C THR A 41 -15.62 5.00 13.78
N THR A 42 -14.36 5.28 14.12
CA THR A 42 -13.25 5.28 13.15
C THR A 42 -13.10 3.92 12.47
N ALA A 43 -13.16 2.83 13.24
CA ALA A 43 -13.06 1.49 12.68
C ALA A 43 -14.24 1.16 11.74
N ALA A 44 -15.44 1.65 12.07
CA ALA A 44 -16.64 1.48 11.24
C ALA A 44 -16.55 2.29 9.95
N ASP A 45 -16.22 3.59 10.04
CA ASP A 45 -16.12 4.51 8.88
C ASP A 45 -15.09 4.04 7.84
N LEU A 46 -13.98 3.47 8.31
CA LEU A 46 -12.88 3.00 7.47
C LEU A 46 -12.94 1.50 7.13
N GLU A 47 -14.01 0.80 7.53
CA GLU A 47 -14.21 -0.64 7.29
C GLU A 47 -13.03 -1.50 7.80
N ILE A 48 -12.48 -1.17 8.98
CA ILE A 48 -11.32 -1.86 9.58
C ILE A 48 -11.63 -2.58 10.90
N GLN A 49 -12.88 -2.94 11.16
CA GLN A 49 -13.28 -3.62 12.40
C GLN A 49 -12.50 -4.92 12.63
N SER A 50 -12.15 -5.64 11.55
CA SER A 50 -11.35 -6.87 11.61
C SER A 50 -9.91 -6.65 12.09
N LEU A 51 -9.44 -5.41 12.10
CA LEU A 51 -8.10 -5.05 12.56
C LEU A 51 -8.07 -4.63 14.04
N ARG A 52 -9.21 -4.48 14.69
CA ARG A 52 -9.29 -4.08 16.09
C ARG A 52 -8.68 -5.12 17.02
N ASN A 53 -8.09 -4.64 18.11
CA ASN A 53 -7.43 -5.46 19.13
C ASN A 53 -6.35 -6.40 18.59
N ARG A 54 -5.73 -6.07 17.46
CA ARG A 54 -4.66 -6.88 16.86
C ARG A 54 -3.29 -6.28 17.12
N SER A 55 -2.31 -7.15 17.35
CA SER A 55 -0.90 -6.72 17.43
C SER A 55 -0.45 -6.12 16.10
N LEU A 56 0.12 -4.91 16.11
CA LEU A 56 0.67 -4.24 14.93
C LEU A 56 1.80 -5.03 14.28
N HIS A 57 2.54 -5.84 15.07
CA HIS A 57 3.58 -6.70 14.52
C HIS A 57 3.03 -7.81 13.62
N ALA A 58 1.81 -8.29 13.90
CA ALA A 58 1.15 -9.34 13.15
C ALA A 58 0.44 -8.85 11.88
N LEU A 59 0.31 -7.54 11.70
CA LEU A 59 -0.36 -6.94 10.55
C LEU A 59 0.52 -6.97 9.30
N SER A 60 -0.09 -7.17 8.14
CA SER A 60 0.51 -6.97 6.82
C SER A 60 0.86 -5.48 6.58
N GLY A 61 1.61 -5.19 5.51
CA GLY A 61 1.95 -3.81 5.14
C GLY A 61 0.70 -2.95 4.86
N GLY A 62 -0.28 -3.49 4.13
CA GLY A 62 -1.53 -2.80 3.84
C GLY A 62 -2.40 -2.57 5.08
N GLU A 63 -2.51 -3.58 5.96
CA GLU A 63 -3.23 -3.43 7.23
C GLU A 63 -2.59 -2.37 8.14
N LYS A 64 -1.24 -2.32 8.19
CA LYS A 64 -0.52 -1.27 8.92
C LYS A 64 -0.82 0.12 8.37
N GLN A 65 -0.87 0.28 7.05
CA GLN A 65 -1.19 1.55 6.42
C GLN A 65 -2.63 2.00 6.77
N LYS A 66 -3.59 1.06 6.80
CA LYS A 66 -4.96 1.35 7.23
C LYS A 66 -5.01 1.83 8.68
N VAL A 67 -4.26 1.19 9.60
CA VAL A 67 -4.19 1.63 11.00
C VAL A 67 -3.51 2.99 11.13
N ALA A 68 -2.42 3.25 10.40
CA ALA A 68 -1.75 4.54 10.39
C ALA A 68 -2.65 5.67 9.84
N PHE A 69 -3.46 5.38 8.84
CA PHE A 69 -4.47 6.32 8.36
C PHE A 69 -5.58 6.53 9.40
N ALA A 70 -6.04 5.46 10.04
CA ALA A 70 -7.09 5.50 11.05
C ALA A 70 -6.68 6.31 12.28
N SER A 71 -5.42 6.24 12.74
CA SER A 71 -4.95 7.04 13.87
C SER A 71 -5.00 8.54 13.58
N VAL A 72 -4.74 8.94 12.34
CA VAL A 72 -4.88 10.32 11.90
C VAL A 72 -6.36 10.71 11.71
N TYR A 73 -7.16 9.83 11.10
CA TYR A 73 -8.58 10.06 10.87
C TYR A 73 -9.36 10.23 12.19
N ALA A 74 -9.03 9.44 13.22
CA ALA A 74 -9.64 9.53 14.53
C ALA A 74 -9.52 10.94 15.14
N MET A 75 -8.39 11.63 14.96
CA MET A 75 -8.17 13.00 15.43
C MET A 75 -8.98 14.06 14.67
N ASN A 76 -9.64 13.71 13.56
CA ASN A 76 -10.46 14.58 12.72
C ASN A 76 -9.78 15.90 12.33
N PRO A 77 -8.56 15.92 11.79
CA PRO A 77 -7.90 17.15 11.42
C PRO A 77 -8.58 17.83 10.23
N ASP A 78 -8.40 19.15 10.07
CA ASP A 78 -8.91 19.88 8.90
C ASP A 78 -8.02 19.72 7.67
N ILE A 79 -6.73 19.39 7.88
CA ILE A 79 -5.75 19.18 6.82
C ILE A 79 -5.04 17.84 7.02
N TYR A 80 -5.05 17.02 6.00
CA TYR A 80 -4.32 15.75 5.93
C TYR A 80 -3.09 15.92 5.02
N LEU A 81 -1.93 15.51 5.51
CA LEU A 81 -0.69 15.41 4.73
C LEU A 81 -0.36 13.92 4.55
N LEU A 82 -0.27 13.46 3.32
CA LEU A 82 0.07 12.08 3.02
C LEU A 82 1.32 12.03 2.14
N ASP A 83 2.32 11.30 2.59
CA ASP A 83 3.57 11.10 1.87
C ASP A 83 3.66 9.66 1.35
N GLU A 84 3.56 9.50 0.03
CA GLU A 84 3.57 8.22 -0.70
C GLU A 84 2.76 7.10 -0.01
N PRO A 85 1.49 7.35 0.35
CA PRO A 85 0.71 6.39 1.15
C PRO A 85 0.44 5.08 0.41
N SER A 86 0.63 5.02 -0.90
CA SER A 86 0.43 3.80 -1.71
C SER A 86 1.69 2.95 -1.89
N SER A 87 2.87 3.37 -1.40
CA SER A 87 4.16 2.77 -1.77
C SER A 87 4.27 1.26 -1.48
N ASN A 88 3.67 0.77 -0.41
CA ASN A 88 3.73 -0.62 0.03
C ASN A 88 2.40 -1.37 -0.11
N LEU A 89 1.45 -0.81 -0.87
CA LEU A 89 0.11 -1.34 -1.03
C LEU A 89 0.00 -2.19 -2.31
N ASP A 90 -0.77 -3.26 -2.24
CA ASP A 90 -1.29 -3.98 -3.40
C ASP A 90 -2.52 -3.24 -3.98
N ILE A 91 -3.06 -3.77 -5.07
CA ILE A 91 -4.14 -3.13 -5.82
C ILE A 91 -5.39 -2.93 -4.95
N ASP A 92 -5.75 -3.93 -4.14
CA ASP A 92 -6.95 -3.86 -3.29
C ASP A 92 -6.79 -2.82 -2.18
N ALA A 93 -5.62 -2.82 -1.51
CA ALA A 93 -5.32 -1.82 -0.49
C ALA A 93 -5.26 -0.38 -1.05
N ILE A 94 -4.84 -0.19 -2.31
CA ILE A 94 -4.92 1.10 -3.01
C ILE A 94 -6.37 1.52 -3.24
N GLN A 95 -7.26 0.58 -3.60
CA GLN A 95 -8.68 0.90 -3.76
C GLN A 95 -9.32 1.31 -2.43
N ASP A 96 -8.95 0.67 -1.33
CA ASP A 96 -9.41 1.06 0.00
C ASP A 96 -8.88 2.44 0.39
N LEU A 97 -7.59 2.72 0.17
CA LEU A 97 -7.03 4.07 0.38
C LEU A 97 -7.82 5.12 -0.43
N ARG A 98 -8.12 4.83 -1.71
CA ARG A 98 -8.92 5.72 -2.56
C ARG A 98 -10.32 5.99 -1.98
N LYS A 99 -11.00 4.96 -1.43
CA LYS A 99 -12.29 5.15 -0.73
C LYS A 99 -12.14 6.07 0.47
N HIS A 100 -11.11 5.86 1.30
CA HIS A 100 -10.84 6.68 2.48
C HIS A 100 -10.55 8.14 2.11
N LEU A 101 -9.78 8.39 1.04
CA LEU A 101 -9.54 9.75 0.56
C LEU A 101 -10.84 10.44 0.11
N LYS A 102 -11.73 9.72 -0.59
CA LYS A 102 -13.04 10.24 -0.98
C LYS A 102 -13.91 10.54 0.22
N LEU A 103 -13.92 9.69 1.23
CA LEU A 103 -14.65 9.90 2.48
C LEU A 103 -14.20 11.20 3.17
N VAL A 104 -12.89 11.37 3.37
CA VAL A 104 -12.31 12.57 3.98
C VAL A 104 -12.65 13.83 3.18
N LYS A 105 -12.56 13.76 1.85
CA LYS A 105 -12.95 14.86 0.94
C LYS A 105 -14.43 15.21 1.08
N GLN A 106 -15.33 14.23 1.15
CA GLN A 106 -16.78 14.43 1.35
C GLN A 106 -17.10 15.09 2.69
N GLN A 107 -16.26 14.90 3.70
CA GLN A 107 -16.35 15.58 5.00
C GLN A 107 -15.85 17.04 4.95
N GLY A 108 -15.50 17.55 3.77
CA GLY A 108 -15.02 18.93 3.57
C GLY A 108 -13.57 19.18 4.04
N LYS A 109 -12.80 18.12 4.25
CA LYS A 109 -11.39 18.23 4.70
C LYS A 109 -10.45 18.48 3.52
N THR A 110 -9.33 19.15 3.79
CA THR A 110 -8.28 19.38 2.82
C THR A 110 -7.24 18.24 2.85
N ILE A 111 -6.84 17.76 1.69
CA ILE A 111 -5.83 16.71 1.56
C ILE A 111 -4.70 17.21 0.67
N LEU A 112 -3.47 17.16 1.18
CA LEU A 112 -2.25 17.30 0.39
C LEU A 112 -1.56 15.94 0.34
N ILE A 113 -1.37 15.41 -0.86
CA ILE A 113 -0.79 14.10 -1.08
C ILE A 113 0.39 14.19 -2.04
N ALA A 114 1.57 13.73 -1.60
CA ALA A 114 2.72 13.49 -2.46
C ALA A 114 2.65 12.04 -2.94
N GLU A 115 2.74 11.80 -4.26
CA GLU A 115 2.51 10.47 -4.80
C GLU A 115 3.18 10.25 -6.16
N HIS A 116 3.64 9.03 -6.40
CA HIS A 116 4.18 8.57 -7.69
C HIS A 116 3.18 7.74 -8.51
N ARG A 117 2.24 7.06 -7.85
CA ARG A 117 1.19 6.27 -8.50
C ARG A 117 -0.04 7.12 -8.75
N LEU A 118 -0.14 7.69 -9.94
CA LEU A 118 -1.12 8.72 -10.25
C LEU A 118 -2.51 8.16 -10.61
N TYR A 119 -2.58 6.95 -11.13
CA TYR A 119 -3.79 6.38 -11.75
C TYR A 119 -5.00 6.33 -10.80
N TYR A 120 -4.80 6.09 -9.50
CA TYR A 120 -5.89 5.98 -8.53
C TYR A 120 -6.36 7.34 -7.99
N LEU A 121 -5.59 8.39 -8.25
CA LEU A 121 -5.88 9.76 -7.79
C LEU A 121 -6.66 10.60 -8.80
N MET A 122 -6.68 10.21 -10.07
CA MET A 122 -7.19 11.03 -11.18
C MET A 122 -8.67 11.42 -11.05
N ASP A 123 -9.46 10.72 -10.25
CA ASP A 123 -10.85 11.02 -9.95
C ASP A 123 -11.10 11.46 -8.49
N VAL A 124 -10.02 11.68 -7.75
CA VAL A 124 -10.08 12.11 -6.34
C VAL A 124 -9.58 13.54 -6.19
N VAL A 125 -8.47 13.88 -6.86
CA VAL A 125 -7.82 15.19 -6.73
C VAL A 125 -8.54 16.28 -7.51
N ASP A 126 -8.48 17.51 -7.00
CA ASP A 126 -9.00 18.71 -7.68
C ASP A 126 -7.89 19.45 -8.46
N ARG A 127 -6.65 19.34 -7.99
CA ARG A 127 -5.47 19.94 -8.62
C ARG A 127 -4.27 19.03 -8.51
N ILE A 128 -3.41 19.09 -9.51
CA ILE A 128 -2.13 18.37 -9.57
C ILE A 128 -1.02 19.42 -9.67
N VAL A 129 -0.10 19.39 -8.72
CA VAL A 129 1.08 20.27 -8.69
C VAL A 129 2.27 19.42 -9.14
N TYR A 130 2.84 19.77 -10.29
CA TYR A 130 4.06 19.15 -10.79
C TYR A 130 5.27 19.92 -10.28
N MET A 131 6.17 19.21 -9.63
CA MET A 131 7.41 19.76 -9.09
C MET A 131 8.62 19.23 -9.86
N GLU A 132 9.54 20.13 -10.19
CA GLU A 132 10.80 19.81 -10.84
C GLU A 132 11.91 20.64 -10.22
N GLN A 133 13.05 20.04 -9.90
CA GLN A 133 14.23 20.71 -9.33
C GLN A 133 13.91 21.61 -8.11
N GLY A 134 12.96 21.17 -7.26
CA GLY A 134 12.56 21.91 -6.06
C GLY A 134 11.62 23.10 -6.30
N GLN A 135 11.12 23.26 -7.52
CA GLN A 135 10.20 24.34 -7.90
C GLN A 135 8.87 23.77 -8.42
N ILE A 136 7.81 24.58 -8.31
CA ILE A 136 6.54 24.27 -8.97
C ILE A 136 6.70 24.60 -10.45
N ALA A 137 6.77 23.54 -11.29
CA ALA A 137 6.90 23.68 -12.73
C ALA A 137 5.54 23.75 -13.44
N GLY A 138 4.44 23.29 -12.81
CA GLY A 138 3.11 23.40 -13.36
C GLY A 138 2.01 23.08 -12.37
N ILE A 139 0.81 23.62 -12.61
CA ILE A 139 -0.41 23.31 -11.87
C ILE A 139 -1.48 22.95 -12.90
N TYR A 140 -2.12 21.79 -12.74
CA TYR A 140 -3.04 21.23 -13.70
C TYR A 140 -4.35 20.81 -13.03
N THR A 141 -5.45 20.85 -13.78
CA THR A 141 -6.63 20.06 -13.44
C THR A 141 -6.39 18.58 -13.83
N PRO A 142 -7.15 17.62 -13.28
CA PRO A 142 -7.05 16.23 -13.71
C PRO A 142 -7.25 16.03 -15.23
N GLU A 143 -8.13 16.80 -15.85
CA GLU A 143 -8.41 16.77 -17.28
C GLU A 143 -7.19 17.23 -18.08
N GLN A 144 -6.61 18.39 -17.72
CA GLN A 144 -5.40 18.91 -18.35
C GLN A 144 -4.25 17.91 -18.21
N PHE A 145 -4.09 17.31 -17.04
CA PHE A 145 -3.02 16.36 -16.76
C PHE A 145 -3.17 15.05 -17.56
N ARG A 146 -4.40 14.54 -17.74
CA ARG A 146 -4.68 13.41 -18.63
C ARG A 146 -4.37 13.72 -20.10
N ALA A 147 -4.57 14.97 -20.51
CA ALA A 147 -4.32 15.42 -21.89
C ALA A 147 -2.83 15.57 -22.22
N ILE A 148 -1.92 15.55 -21.25
CA ILE A 148 -0.47 15.55 -21.50
C ILE A 148 -0.11 14.28 -22.28
N GLU A 149 0.59 14.46 -23.40
CA GLU A 149 1.02 13.34 -24.25
C GLU A 149 1.94 12.37 -23.50
N LYS A 150 1.87 11.08 -23.87
CA LYS A 150 2.64 10.02 -23.21
C LYS A 150 4.14 10.29 -23.18
N ASP A 151 4.71 10.80 -24.28
CA ASP A 151 6.15 11.07 -24.38
C ASP A 151 6.55 12.27 -23.52
N GLU A 152 5.67 13.28 -23.38
CA GLU A 152 5.88 14.38 -22.46
C GLU A 152 5.83 13.91 -21.01
N ARG A 153 4.81 13.14 -20.61
CA ARG A 153 4.75 12.54 -19.28
C ARG A 153 5.99 11.70 -18.95
N LYS A 154 6.53 10.98 -19.94
CA LYS A 154 7.76 10.21 -19.78
C LYS A 154 8.99 11.11 -19.56
N ARG A 155 9.09 12.25 -20.28
CA ARG A 155 10.14 13.26 -20.05
C ARG A 155 10.05 13.88 -18.67
N MET A 156 8.83 14.13 -18.18
CA MET A 156 8.55 14.59 -16.82
C MET A 156 8.85 13.53 -15.74
N GLY A 157 9.24 12.31 -16.09
CA GLY A 157 9.47 11.22 -15.13
C GLY A 157 8.20 10.65 -14.49
N LEU A 158 7.04 10.94 -15.04
CA LEU A 158 5.75 10.58 -14.45
C LEU A 158 5.32 9.16 -14.84
N ARG A 159 4.65 8.48 -13.91
CA ARG A 159 4.04 7.16 -14.14
C ARG A 159 2.72 7.30 -14.92
N ALA A 160 2.22 6.15 -15.39
CA ALA A 160 0.94 6.11 -16.10
C ALA A 160 -0.21 6.67 -15.24
N VAL A 161 -1.05 7.48 -15.86
CA VAL A 161 -2.30 8.02 -15.26
C VAL A 161 -3.50 7.11 -15.53
N ASN A 162 -3.35 6.16 -16.48
CA ASN A 162 -4.32 5.14 -16.79
C ASN A 162 -3.59 3.81 -17.04
N LEU A 163 -3.92 2.77 -16.28
CA LEU A 163 -3.30 1.46 -16.41
C LEU A 163 -3.68 0.74 -17.71
N HIS A 164 -4.83 1.05 -18.30
CA HIS A 164 -5.26 0.46 -19.58
C HIS A 164 -4.39 0.93 -20.77
N GLU A 165 -3.63 2.01 -20.62
CA GLU A 165 -2.69 2.50 -21.65
C GLU A 165 -1.32 1.81 -21.59
N VAL A 166 -1.09 0.97 -20.58
CA VAL A 166 0.19 0.27 -20.40
C VAL A 166 0.14 -1.06 -21.14
N HIS A 167 0.84 -1.14 -22.26
CA HIS A 167 0.98 -2.36 -23.04
C HIS A 167 2.42 -2.90 -22.83
N PRO A 168 2.61 -3.98 -22.05
CA PRO A 168 3.93 -4.57 -21.88
C PRO A 168 4.37 -5.22 -23.18
N GLN A 169 5.62 -5.00 -23.56
CA GLN A 169 6.25 -5.75 -24.64
C GLN A 169 6.75 -7.07 -24.07
N PHE A 170 6.17 -8.17 -24.51
CA PHE A 170 6.63 -9.51 -24.13
C PHE A 170 7.71 -9.95 -25.10
N THR A 171 8.92 -10.17 -24.62
CA THR A 171 9.91 -11.00 -25.28
C THR A 171 9.74 -12.42 -24.73
N SER A 172 9.35 -13.38 -25.59
CA SER A 172 9.34 -14.77 -25.17
C SER A 172 10.79 -15.19 -24.93
N PRO A 173 11.19 -15.58 -23.73
CA PRO A 173 12.48 -16.20 -23.53
C PRO A 173 12.48 -17.50 -24.32
N GLY A 174 13.51 -17.75 -25.09
CA GLY A 174 13.74 -19.06 -25.70
C GLY A 174 13.69 -20.13 -24.59
N ALA A 175 13.10 -21.27 -24.87
CA ALA A 175 13.03 -22.37 -23.92
C ALA A 175 14.46 -22.71 -23.45
N ALA A 176 14.76 -22.39 -22.17
CA ALA A 176 16.06 -22.73 -21.61
C ALA A 176 16.14 -24.25 -21.46
N GLU A 177 17.01 -24.90 -22.23
CA GLU A 177 17.18 -26.35 -22.21
C GLU A 177 17.74 -26.85 -20.85
N ASN A 178 18.53 -26.01 -20.18
CA ASN A 178 19.15 -26.36 -18.89
C ASN A 178 18.42 -25.71 -17.72
N LYS A 179 17.66 -26.49 -16.97
CA LYS A 179 16.98 -26.07 -15.73
C LYS A 179 17.96 -26.14 -14.56
N ILE A 180 18.16 -24.99 -13.88
CA ILE A 180 19.01 -24.87 -12.69
C ILE A 180 18.22 -24.84 -11.38
N LEU A 181 16.93 -24.49 -11.45
CA LEU A 181 16.02 -24.54 -10.31
C LEU A 181 14.85 -25.46 -10.66
N LYS A 182 14.53 -26.40 -9.75
CA LYS A 182 13.36 -27.24 -9.88
C LYS A 182 12.73 -27.45 -8.52
N LEU A 183 11.50 -27.02 -8.37
CA LEU A 183 10.62 -27.31 -7.24
C LEU A 183 9.57 -28.31 -7.70
N GLN A 184 9.36 -29.35 -6.95
CA GLN A 184 8.36 -30.37 -7.24
C GLN A 184 7.57 -30.66 -5.97
N ASP A 185 6.30 -30.30 -6.01
CA ASP A 185 5.34 -30.51 -4.94
C ASP A 185 5.80 -29.98 -3.56
N VAL A 186 6.43 -28.79 -3.57
CA VAL A 186 7.01 -28.17 -2.37
C VAL A 186 5.94 -27.48 -1.55
N GLY A 187 5.89 -27.78 -0.25
CA GLY A 187 5.08 -27.08 0.74
C GLY A 187 5.91 -26.10 1.57
N LEU A 188 5.35 -24.93 1.86
CA LEU A 188 5.96 -23.93 2.73
C LEU A 188 5.11 -23.72 3.97
N TYR A 189 5.73 -23.85 5.13
CA TYR A 189 5.06 -23.77 6.42
C TYR A 189 5.66 -22.69 7.30
N TYR A 190 4.85 -22.13 8.19
CA TYR A 190 5.29 -21.25 9.26
C TYR A 190 4.65 -21.68 10.57
N LYS A 191 5.45 -22.04 11.57
CA LYS A 191 4.97 -22.60 12.85
C LYS A 191 3.97 -23.76 12.63
N LYS A 192 4.30 -24.67 11.71
CA LYS A 192 3.47 -25.84 11.29
C LYS A 192 2.15 -25.49 10.57
N GLN A 193 1.89 -24.23 10.30
CA GLN A 193 0.73 -23.84 9.48
C GLN A 193 1.17 -23.72 8.01
N ALA A 194 0.45 -24.36 7.12
CA ALA A 194 0.70 -24.26 5.68
C ALA A 194 0.47 -22.83 5.21
N ILE A 195 1.45 -22.28 4.49
CA ILE A 195 1.37 -20.94 3.85
C ILE A 195 1.10 -21.10 2.37
N VAL A 196 1.83 -21.99 1.71
CA VAL A 196 1.66 -22.35 0.31
C VAL A 196 1.96 -23.83 0.18
N GLU A 197 1.16 -24.55 -0.57
CA GLU A 197 1.35 -25.98 -0.85
C GLU A 197 1.36 -26.25 -2.35
N HIS A 198 1.91 -27.40 -2.71
CA HIS A 198 1.94 -27.91 -4.09
C HIS A 198 2.65 -26.98 -5.08
N ILE A 199 3.77 -26.35 -4.66
CA ILE A 199 4.56 -25.48 -5.53
C ILE A 199 5.31 -26.34 -6.55
N ASN A 200 5.00 -26.13 -7.81
CA ASN A 200 5.70 -26.72 -8.95
C ASN A 200 6.26 -25.57 -9.80
N LEU A 201 7.58 -25.42 -9.81
CA LEU A 201 8.27 -24.36 -10.52
C LEU A 201 9.61 -24.86 -11.05
N SER A 202 9.96 -24.45 -12.25
CA SER A 202 11.31 -24.64 -12.77
C SER A 202 11.83 -23.38 -13.43
N ALA A 203 13.12 -23.12 -13.28
CA ALA A 203 13.81 -22.01 -13.93
C ALA A 203 15.04 -22.49 -14.69
N GLY A 204 15.26 -21.94 -15.88
CA GLY A 204 16.43 -22.16 -16.70
C GLY A 204 17.52 -21.10 -16.51
N ILE A 205 18.69 -21.35 -17.09
CA ILE A 205 19.78 -20.38 -17.08
C ILE A 205 19.37 -19.13 -17.88
N GLY A 206 19.55 -17.96 -17.30
CA GLY A 206 19.21 -16.67 -17.95
C GLY A 206 17.72 -16.32 -17.92
N GLU A 207 16.86 -17.16 -17.33
CA GLU A 207 15.44 -16.89 -17.17
C GLU A 207 15.17 -15.93 -16.01
N ILE A 208 14.26 -14.98 -16.21
CA ILE A 208 13.74 -14.08 -15.16
C ILE A 208 12.31 -14.46 -14.87
N ILE A 209 12.05 -14.89 -13.63
CA ILE A 209 10.71 -15.28 -13.19
C ILE A 209 10.13 -14.22 -12.27
N GLY A 210 9.00 -13.64 -12.66
CA GLY A 210 8.22 -12.73 -11.81
C GLY A 210 7.25 -13.51 -10.91
N VAL A 211 7.45 -13.46 -9.59
CA VAL A 211 6.49 -14.00 -8.61
C VAL A 211 5.52 -12.90 -8.20
N VAL A 212 4.27 -13.03 -8.60
CA VAL A 212 3.21 -12.02 -8.39
C VAL A 212 2.09 -12.57 -7.52
N GLY A 213 1.31 -11.67 -6.89
CA GLY A 213 0.17 -12.04 -6.02
C GLY A 213 -0.08 -10.95 -4.97
N HIS A 214 -1.23 -11.05 -4.28
CA HIS A 214 -1.61 -10.14 -3.20
C HIS A 214 -0.64 -10.16 -2.02
N ASN A 215 -0.73 -9.18 -1.13
CA ASN A 215 0.02 -9.18 0.12
C ASN A 215 -0.45 -10.38 0.97
N GLY A 216 0.52 -11.09 1.57
CA GLY A 216 0.22 -12.32 2.30
C GLY A 216 0.17 -13.61 1.46
N ALA A 217 0.25 -13.56 0.13
CA ALA A 217 0.21 -14.75 -0.76
C ALA A 217 1.46 -15.67 -0.68
N GLY A 218 2.39 -15.44 0.25
CA GLY A 218 3.56 -16.31 0.43
C GLY A 218 4.79 -15.97 -0.42
N LYS A 219 4.78 -14.90 -1.23
CA LYS A 219 5.92 -14.50 -2.11
C LYS A 219 7.24 -14.40 -1.37
N THR A 220 7.25 -13.68 -0.25
CA THR A 220 8.44 -13.50 0.60
C THR A 220 8.87 -14.80 1.25
N THR A 221 7.92 -15.65 1.64
CA THR A 221 8.20 -16.98 2.20
C THR A 221 8.90 -17.86 1.15
N LEU A 222 8.37 -17.89 -0.07
CA LEU A 222 9.00 -18.62 -1.18
C LEU A 222 10.43 -18.12 -1.44
N SER A 223 10.62 -16.79 -1.55
CA SER A 223 11.96 -16.21 -1.79
C SER A 223 12.93 -16.55 -0.67
N ARG A 224 12.52 -16.45 0.61
CA ARG A 224 13.35 -16.80 1.78
C ARG A 224 13.69 -18.27 1.82
N THR A 225 12.76 -19.15 1.45
CA THR A 225 12.99 -20.59 1.38
C THR A 225 14.04 -20.91 0.32
N LEU A 226 13.92 -20.33 -0.88
CA LEU A 226 14.90 -20.51 -1.96
C LEU A 226 16.29 -20.01 -1.58
N CYS A 227 16.39 -18.98 -0.75
CA CYS A 227 17.65 -18.48 -0.19
C CYS A 227 18.18 -19.28 1.03
N GLY A 228 17.47 -20.32 1.48
CA GLY A 228 17.82 -21.10 2.67
C GLY A 228 17.61 -20.36 3.99
N LEU A 229 16.92 -19.22 3.97
CA LEU A 229 16.65 -18.41 5.16
C LEU A 229 15.38 -18.85 5.91
N HIS A 230 14.55 -19.67 5.29
CA HIS A 230 13.37 -20.27 5.90
C HIS A 230 13.49 -21.78 5.81
N LYS A 231 13.44 -22.47 6.98
CA LYS A 231 13.77 -23.87 7.10
C LYS A 231 12.54 -24.82 7.12
N GLU A 232 11.35 -24.27 7.22
CA GLU A 232 10.11 -25.06 7.29
C GLU A 232 9.55 -25.26 5.86
N ALA A 233 10.22 -26.11 5.08
CA ALA A 233 9.75 -26.54 3.76
C ALA A 233 9.78 -28.07 3.68
N SER A 234 8.84 -28.67 2.94
CA SER A 234 8.76 -30.12 2.66
C SER A 234 8.71 -30.39 1.16
#